data_1107a296e069a69dbc84aef7d150522a
#
_entry.id   1107a296e069a69dbc84aef7d150522a
#
_cell.length_a   1.000
_cell.length_b   1.000
_cell.length_c   1.000
_cell.angle_alpha   90.00
_cell.angle_beta   90.00
_cell.angle_gamma   90.00
#
_symmetry.space_group_name_H-M   'P 1'
#
loop_
_entity.id
_entity.type
_entity.pdbx_description
1 polymer ?
#
loop_
_entity_poly.entity_id
_entity_poly.type
_entity_poly.pdbx_seq_one_letter_code
_entity_poly.pdbx_strand_id
1 'polypeptide(L)'
;LDQIDDYFASLLLYEQEKAAAGFFMPACSSEKVRKQCDTIVTTEELAQGTHFLQTTFEDRLSELQKQGLFTPEETASLIKTNDRLLATVVQPAYAALSEGLHSLETSTNADSTASETTTNAASGKNNSVHNGLPKGLALLPDGKTYYLHLLFSETGSSRSEKELVQMLLVQFQKEQSAIRNLASQSPSLI
;
A
#
# COMPACT_ATOMS: atom_id res chain seq x y z
N LEU A 1 2.72 13.47 -17.94
CA LEU A 1 3.67 13.65 -16.83
C LEU A 1 3.55 15.02 -16.15
N ASP A 2 3.16 16.06 -16.88
CA ASP A 2 3.02 17.45 -16.40
C ASP A 2 1.86 17.72 -15.42
N GLN A 3 1.00 16.74 -15.16
CA GLN A 3 -0.16 16.81 -14.25
C GLN A 3 -0.04 15.87 -13.05
N ILE A 4 1.11 15.24 -12.85
CA ILE A 4 1.28 14.25 -11.78
C ILE A 4 1.29 14.90 -10.39
N ASP A 5 1.79 16.10 -10.29
CA ASP A 5 1.81 16.91 -9.08
C ASP A 5 0.38 17.29 -8.63
N ASP A 6 -0.48 17.72 -9.53
CA ASP A 6 -1.90 18.00 -9.26
C ASP A 6 -2.65 16.74 -8.82
N TYR A 7 -2.36 15.61 -9.47
CA TYR A 7 -2.94 14.32 -9.10
C TYR A 7 -2.53 13.90 -7.68
N PHE A 8 -1.24 13.99 -7.35
CA PHE A 8 -0.76 13.63 -6.01
C PHE A 8 -1.20 14.62 -4.94
N ALA A 9 -1.34 15.91 -5.26
CA ALA A 9 -1.93 16.88 -4.35
C ALA A 9 -3.40 16.53 -4.03
N SER A 10 -4.18 16.13 -5.02
CA SER A 10 -5.56 15.67 -4.83
C SER A 10 -5.64 14.40 -4.00
N LEU A 11 -4.71 13.46 -4.20
CA LEU A 11 -4.60 12.23 -3.41
C LEU A 11 -4.27 12.53 -1.95
N LEU A 12 -3.32 13.44 -1.70
CA LEU A 12 -2.98 13.87 -0.33
C LEU A 12 -4.15 14.55 0.36
N LEU A 13 -4.90 15.39 -0.33
CA LEU A 13 -6.09 16.03 0.23
C LEU A 13 -7.12 14.97 0.65
N TYR A 14 -7.37 13.98 -0.19
CA TYR A 14 -8.25 12.86 0.15
C TYR A 14 -7.77 12.07 1.39
N GLU A 15 -6.47 11.77 1.47
CA GLU A 15 -5.91 11.09 2.66
C GLU A 15 -5.98 11.97 3.92
N GLN A 16 -5.87 13.31 3.80
CA GLN A 16 -6.09 14.25 4.90
C GLN A 16 -7.53 14.22 5.42
N GLU A 17 -8.51 14.23 4.52
CA GLU A 17 -9.93 14.11 4.88
C GLU A 17 -10.23 12.79 5.56
N LYS A 18 -9.67 11.69 5.08
CA LYS A 18 -9.77 10.37 5.72
C LYS A 18 -9.13 10.36 7.11
N ALA A 19 -7.94 10.92 7.23
CA ALA A 19 -7.24 11.01 8.52
C ALA A 19 -8.03 11.84 9.54
N ALA A 20 -8.62 12.96 9.12
CA ALA A 20 -9.49 13.78 9.96
C ALA A 20 -10.75 13.04 10.41
N ALA A 21 -11.26 12.10 9.61
CA ALA A 21 -12.36 11.22 9.96
C ALA A 21 -11.93 9.96 10.76
N GLY A 22 -10.65 9.80 11.09
CA GLY A 22 -10.12 8.66 11.83
C GLY A 22 -9.83 7.41 10.98
N PHE A 23 -9.76 7.53 9.66
CA PHE A 23 -9.57 6.42 8.72
C PHE A 23 -8.22 6.46 7.99
N PHE A 24 -7.15 6.86 8.65
CA PHE A 24 -5.84 6.81 8.03
C PHE A 24 -5.32 5.37 7.90
N MET A 25 -4.46 5.13 6.91
CA MET A 25 -3.89 3.82 6.68
C MET A 25 -2.99 3.36 7.84
N PRO A 26 -2.87 2.02 8.10
CA PRO A 26 -1.94 1.51 9.11
C PRO A 26 -0.49 1.93 8.83
N ALA A 27 0.29 2.18 9.89
CA ALA A 27 1.68 2.62 9.78
C ALA A 27 2.55 1.74 8.87
N CYS A 28 2.38 0.41 8.94
CA CYS A 28 3.11 -0.52 8.08
C CYS A 28 2.75 -0.37 6.58
N SER A 29 1.56 0.10 6.25
CA SER A 29 1.14 0.39 4.88
C SER A 29 1.67 1.74 4.43
N SER A 30 1.57 2.76 5.27
CA SER A 30 2.14 4.09 5.04
C SER A 30 3.64 4.01 4.77
N GLU A 31 4.39 3.30 5.61
CA GLU A 31 5.83 3.08 5.43
C GLU A 31 6.16 2.42 4.08
N LYS A 32 5.40 1.38 3.69
CA LYS A 32 5.61 0.71 2.39
C LYS A 32 5.35 1.64 1.21
N VAL A 33 4.26 2.42 1.25
CA VAL A 33 3.93 3.38 0.18
C VAL A 33 5.00 4.46 0.08
N ARG A 34 5.43 5.03 1.21
CA ARG A 34 6.50 6.03 1.26
C ARG A 34 7.79 5.48 0.67
N LYS A 35 8.21 4.27 1.10
CA LYS A 35 9.39 3.61 0.55
C LYS A 35 9.28 3.39 -0.97
N GLN A 36 8.11 3.06 -1.48
CA GLN A 36 7.89 2.96 -2.93
C GLN A 36 8.05 4.34 -3.59
N CYS A 37 7.48 5.41 -3.02
CA CYS A 37 7.65 6.76 -3.54
C CYS A 37 9.12 7.17 -3.60
N ASP A 38 9.89 6.87 -2.56
CA ASP A 38 11.31 7.23 -2.45
C ASP A 38 12.21 6.44 -3.43
N THR A 39 11.77 5.26 -3.86
CA THR A 39 12.57 4.35 -4.70
C THR A 39 12.13 4.28 -6.15
N ILE A 40 10.93 4.77 -6.50
CA ILE A 40 10.38 4.62 -7.85
C ILE A 40 11.06 5.55 -8.87
N VAL A 41 11.51 6.73 -8.45
CA VAL A 41 12.23 7.70 -9.28
C VAL A 41 13.40 8.25 -8.49
N THR A 42 14.59 7.69 -8.71
CA THR A 42 15.81 8.12 -8.03
C THR A 42 16.57 9.16 -8.84
N THR A 43 17.15 10.14 -8.16
CA THR A 43 18.00 11.18 -8.79
C THR A 43 19.19 10.58 -9.52
N GLU A 44 19.76 9.49 -8.98
CA GLU A 44 20.93 8.81 -9.54
C GLU A 44 20.61 8.14 -10.87
N GLU A 45 19.53 7.37 -10.96
CA GLU A 45 19.11 6.72 -12.20
C GLU A 45 18.72 7.75 -13.27
N LEU A 46 18.03 8.84 -12.90
CA LEU A 46 17.70 9.92 -13.82
C LEU A 46 18.96 10.60 -14.37
N ALA A 47 19.95 10.87 -13.51
CA ALA A 47 21.20 11.50 -13.93
C ALA A 47 22.05 10.61 -14.85
N GLN A 48 21.96 9.29 -14.68
CA GLN A 48 22.66 8.30 -15.51
C GLN A 48 21.91 7.95 -16.80
N GLY A 49 20.65 8.39 -16.97
CA GLY A 49 19.80 8.02 -18.10
C GLY A 49 19.40 6.54 -18.10
N THR A 50 19.43 5.88 -16.95
CA THR A 50 19.16 4.43 -16.81
C THR A 50 17.77 4.12 -16.25
N HIS A 51 17.03 5.15 -15.86
CA HIS A 51 15.71 4.98 -15.32
C HIS A 51 14.74 4.39 -16.37
N PHE A 52 13.90 3.42 -15.96
CA PHE A 52 13.02 2.69 -16.89
C PHE A 52 12.08 3.60 -17.71
N LEU A 53 11.63 4.75 -17.15
CA LEU A 53 10.81 5.71 -17.89
C LEU A 53 11.60 6.45 -18.99
N GLN A 54 12.91 6.61 -18.84
CA GLN A 54 13.78 7.16 -19.87
C GLN A 54 14.03 6.12 -20.95
N THR A 55 14.57 4.97 -20.59
CA THR A 55 14.96 3.91 -21.54
C THR A 55 13.76 3.38 -22.35
N THR A 56 12.63 3.13 -21.70
CA THR A 56 11.41 2.67 -22.39
C THR A 56 10.86 3.73 -23.34
N PHE A 57 10.95 5.01 -22.96
CA PHE A 57 10.49 6.11 -23.81
C PHE A 57 11.38 6.28 -25.03
N GLU A 58 12.71 6.22 -24.86
CA GLU A 58 13.70 6.27 -25.93
C GLU A 58 13.53 5.11 -26.91
N ASP A 59 13.38 3.89 -26.41
CA ASP A 59 13.16 2.70 -27.25
C ASP A 59 11.92 2.85 -28.12
N ARG A 60 10.80 3.30 -27.53
CA ARG A 60 9.55 3.53 -28.27
C ARG A 60 9.69 4.63 -29.33
N LEU A 61 10.35 5.74 -29.01
CA LEU A 61 10.60 6.81 -29.97
C LEU A 61 11.52 6.34 -31.10
N SER A 62 12.54 5.54 -30.79
CA SER A 62 13.44 4.96 -31.79
C SER A 62 12.70 4.08 -32.80
N GLU A 63 11.74 3.27 -32.30
CA GLU A 63 10.89 2.46 -33.20
C GLU A 63 9.98 3.33 -34.08
N LEU A 64 9.38 4.37 -33.52
CA LEU A 64 8.53 5.31 -34.29
C LEU A 64 9.34 6.12 -35.30
N GLN A 65 10.57 6.48 -34.97
CA GLN A 65 11.49 7.13 -35.90
C GLN A 65 11.88 6.21 -37.09
N LYS A 66 12.14 4.91 -36.84
CA LYS A 66 12.40 3.93 -37.92
C LYS A 66 11.20 3.77 -38.88
N GLN A 67 9.98 3.96 -38.36
CA GLN A 67 8.75 3.96 -39.15
C GLN A 67 8.53 5.29 -39.90
N GLY A 68 9.41 6.27 -39.73
CA GLY A 68 9.31 7.58 -40.40
C GLY A 68 8.24 8.51 -39.81
N LEU A 69 7.76 8.25 -38.59
CA LEU A 69 6.72 9.07 -37.96
C LEU A 69 7.29 10.31 -37.25
N PHE A 70 8.58 10.28 -36.89
CA PHE A 70 9.30 11.39 -36.28
C PHE A 70 10.67 11.61 -36.96
N THR A 71 11.07 12.85 -37.07
CA THR A 71 12.44 13.22 -37.46
C THR A 71 13.43 13.01 -36.35
N PRO A 72 14.75 12.91 -36.61
CA PRO A 72 15.77 12.82 -35.58
C PRO A 72 15.74 14.02 -34.61
N GLU A 73 15.46 15.21 -35.09
CA GLU A 73 15.39 16.44 -34.31
C GLU A 73 14.18 16.43 -33.37
N GLU A 74 13.01 15.98 -33.84
CA GLU A 74 11.81 15.84 -33.02
C GLU A 74 12.02 14.78 -31.92
N THR A 75 12.63 13.64 -32.28
CA THR A 75 12.96 12.57 -31.34
C THR A 75 13.87 13.09 -30.22
N ALA A 76 14.95 13.77 -30.57
CA ALA A 76 15.88 14.35 -29.58
C ALA A 76 15.19 15.40 -28.67
N SER A 77 14.30 16.22 -29.23
CA SER A 77 13.53 17.21 -28.48
C SER A 77 12.56 16.56 -27.49
N LEU A 78 11.90 15.47 -27.89
CA LEU A 78 10.97 14.73 -27.04
C LEU A 78 11.70 14.01 -25.89
N ILE A 79 12.85 13.39 -26.17
CA ILE A 79 13.69 12.76 -25.12
C ILE A 79 14.11 13.80 -24.09
N LYS A 80 14.66 14.94 -24.53
CA LYS A 80 15.05 16.02 -23.63
C LYS A 80 13.87 16.56 -22.81
N THR A 81 12.69 16.62 -23.39
CA THR A 81 11.48 17.06 -22.69
C THR A 81 11.05 16.05 -21.65
N ASN A 82 11.09 14.74 -21.97
CA ASN A 82 10.82 13.66 -21.04
C ASN A 82 11.77 13.72 -19.83
N ASP A 83 13.07 13.80 -20.08
CA ASP A 83 14.09 13.85 -19.02
C ASP A 83 13.89 15.07 -18.10
N ARG A 84 13.59 16.22 -18.69
CA ARG A 84 13.28 17.43 -17.92
C ARG A 84 12.04 17.23 -17.05
N LEU A 85 10.95 16.67 -17.58
CA LEU A 85 9.72 16.43 -16.83
C LEU A 85 9.94 15.41 -15.70
N LEU A 86 10.70 14.36 -15.95
CA LEU A 86 11.04 13.36 -14.92
C LEU A 86 11.78 14.00 -13.75
N ALA A 87 12.76 14.85 -14.04
CA ALA A 87 13.59 15.49 -13.02
C ALA A 87 12.89 16.67 -12.31
N THR A 88 12.06 17.46 -13.02
CA THR A 88 11.51 18.71 -12.47
C THR A 88 10.06 18.62 -12.03
N VAL A 89 9.33 17.59 -12.40
CA VAL A 89 7.91 17.40 -12.05
C VAL A 89 7.70 16.06 -11.35
N VAL A 90 8.08 14.95 -12.00
CA VAL A 90 7.73 13.60 -11.51
C VAL A 90 8.46 13.28 -10.20
N GLN A 91 9.77 13.42 -10.17
CA GLN A 91 10.57 13.11 -8.98
C GLN A 91 10.19 13.99 -7.78
N PRO A 92 10.04 15.33 -7.90
CA PRO A 92 9.56 16.16 -6.80
C PRO A 92 8.12 15.84 -6.37
N ALA A 93 7.24 15.43 -7.28
CA ALA A 93 5.87 15.04 -6.95
C ALA A 93 5.84 13.78 -6.06
N TYR A 94 6.65 12.76 -6.36
CA TYR A 94 6.79 11.57 -5.50
C TYR A 94 7.39 11.92 -4.14
N ALA A 95 8.39 12.80 -4.09
CA ALA A 95 8.97 13.27 -2.83
C ALA A 95 7.93 14.02 -1.97
N ALA A 96 7.12 14.88 -2.57
CA ALA A 96 6.05 15.61 -1.89
C ALA A 96 4.95 14.66 -1.38
N LEU A 97 4.60 13.61 -2.14
CA LEU A 97 3.66 12.59 -1.70
C LEU A 97 4.19 11.81 -0.49
N SER A 98 5.46 11.38 -0.53
CA SER A 98 6.11 10.67 0.58
C SER A 98 6.11 11.52 1.85
N GLU A 99 6.50 12.78 1.78
CA GLU A 99 6.53 13.72 2.90
C GLU A 99 5.12 14.03 3.43
N GLY A 100 4.14 14.23 2.54
CA GLY A 100 2.75 14.46 2.93
C GLY A 100 2.16 13.29 3.72
N LEU A 101 2.40 12.06 3.28
CA LEU A 101 1.99 10.85 4.00
C LEU A 101 2.70 10.72 5.36
N HIS A 102 3.99 11.09 5.44
CA HIS A 102 4.73 11.10 6.70
C HIS A 102 4.15 12.09 7.71
N SER A 103 3.82 13.29 7.24
CA SER A 103 3.20 14.34 8.07
C SER A 103 1.84 13.91 8.63
N LEU A 104 1.03 13.21 7.82
CA LEU A 104 -0.25 12.65 8.26
C LEU A 104 -0.07 11.54 9.30
N GLU A 105 0.90 10.65 9.11
CA GLU A 105 1.23 9.59 10.05
C GLU A 105 1.64 10.16 11.41
N THR A 106 2.46 11.20 11.44
CA THR A 106 2.91 11.83 12.68
C THR A 106 1.81 12.60 13.39
N SER A 107 0.93 13.29 12.67
CA SER A 107 -0.19 14.03 13.25
C SER A 107 -1.26 13.10 13.86
N THR A 108 -1.60 12.01 13.19
CA THR A 108 -2.55 11.02 13.70
C THR A 108 -2.01 10.26 14.92
N ASN A 109 -0.70 10.09 15.01
CA ASN A 109 -0.04 9.52 16.21
C ASN A 109 -0.08 10.47 17.42
N ALA A 110 0.04 11.78 17.21
CA ALA A 110 0.00 12.76 18.29
C ALA A 110 -1.38 12.86 18.96
N ASP A 111 -2.46 12.78 18.18
CA ASP A 111 -3.84 12.82 18.70
C ASP A 111 -4.22 11.54 19.48
N SER A 112 -3.67 10.39 19.13
CA SER A 112 -3.95 9.14 19.85
C SER A 112 -3.27 9.07 21.21
N THR A 113 -2.20 9.81 21.47
CA THR A 113 -1.58 9.90 22.81
C THR A 113 -2.34 10.81 23.77
N ALA A 114 -3.16 11.73 23.27
CA ALA A 114 -3.96 12.64 24.11
C ALA A 114 -5.27 12.00 24.60
N SER A 115 -5.72 10.87 24.06
CA SER A 115 -7.00 10.20 24.39
C SER A 115 -6.88 9.01 25.36
N GLU A 116 -5.69 8.70 25.89
CA GLU A 116 -5.48 7.55 26.79
C GLU A 116 -5.82 7.81 28.27
N THR A 117 -6.60 8.85 28.58
CA THR A 117 -7.07 9.05 29.97
C THR A 117 -8.57 8.79 30.05
N THR A 118 -8.97 7.57 30.08
CA THR A 118 -10.15 6.93 30.72
C THR A 118 -10.71 5.80 29.84
N THR A 119 -10.41 4.59 30.18
CA THR A 119 -11.30 3.49 30.62
C THR A 119 -10.55 2.17 30.63
N ASN A 120 -10.19 1.73 31.83
CA ASN A 120 -9.84 0.35 32.11
C ASN A 120 -11.08 -0.53 31.98
N ALA A 121 -11.05 -1.53 31.08
CA ALA A 121 -11.67 -2.84 31.36
C ALA A 121 -11.25 -3.90 30.35
N ALA A 122 -10.55 -4.89 30.88
CA ALA A 122 -10.52 -6.31 30.52
C ALA A 122 -9.79 -6.80 29.25
N SER A 123 -8.62 -7.36 29.53
CA SER A 123 -8.11 -8.67 29.11
C SER A 123 -7.54 -8.83 27.70
N GLY A 124 -6.23 -9.10 27.68
CA GLY A 124 -5.54 -9.69 26.51
C GLY A 124 -4.15 -9.10 26.31
N LYS A 125 -3.18 -9.52 27.14
CA LYS A 125 -1.75 -9.20 26.97
C LYS A 125 -1.25 -9.72 25.64
N ASN A 126 -0.97 -8.82 24.70
CA ASN A 126 0.12 -8.93 23.74
C ASN A 126 0.58 -7.51 23.38
N ASN A 127 1.41 -6.95 24.28
CA ASN A 127 2.10 -5.69 24.06
C ASN A 127 3.22 -5.90 23.02
N SER A 128 2.97 -5.58 21.78
CA SER A 128 4.00 -5.06 20.92
C SER A 128 3.62 -3.62 20.58
N VAL A 129 4.26 -2.70 21.31
CA VAL A 129 4.18 -1.26 21.08
C VAL A 129 4.77 -0.97 19.71
N HIS A 130 3.90 -0.71 18.75
CA HIS A 130 4.23 -0.05 17.52
C HIS A 130 3.43 1.25 17.47
N ASN A 131 4.14 2.36 17.68
CA ASN A 131 3.75 3.73 17.36
C ASN A 131 2.23 4.00 17.28
N GLY A 132 1.57 4.18 18.40
CA GLY A 132 0.30 4.87 18.64
C GLY A 132 -0.92 4.65 17.72
N LEU A 133 -0.77 4.13 16.53
CA LEU A 133 -1.88 3.88 15.61
C LEU A 133 -2.64 2.60 15.94
N PRO A 134 -3.98 2.64 15.85
CA PRO A 134 -4.79 1.45 16.03
C PRO A 134 -4.35 0.33 15.08
N LYS A 135 -4.07 -0.85 15.64
CA LYS A 135 -3.71 -2.02 14.83
C LYS A 135 -4.97 -2.77 14.42
N GLY A 136 -5.28 -2.66 13.13
CA GLY A 136 -6.36 -3.40 12.51
C GLY A 136 -7.75 -2.77 12.64
N LEU A 137 -8.69 -3.35 11.92
CA LEU A 137 -10.07 -2.88 11.80
C LEU A 137 -10.82 -2.79 13.15
N ALA A 138 -10.44 -3.62 14.14
CA ALA A 138 -11.12 -3.65 15.44
C ALA A 138 -10.99 -2.34 16.24
N LEU A 139 -10.05 -1.49 15.91
CA LEU A 139 -9.75 -0.24 16.61
C LEU A 139 -10.21 1.01 15.82
N LEU A 140 -10.71 0.82 14.61
CA LEU A 140 -11.32 1.91 13.84
C LEU A 140 -12.77 2.17 14.29
N PRO A 141 -13.27 3.41 14.18
CA PRO A 141 -14.69 3.67 14.32
C PRO A 141 -15.48 2.71 13.42
N ASP A 142 -16.49 2.04 13.97
CA ASP A 142 -17.29 1.02 13.25
C ASP A 142 -16.50 -0.13 12.61
N GLY A 143 -15.23 -0.32 12.95
CA GLY A 143 -14.34 -1.32 12.36
C GLY A 143 -14.88 -2.75 12.48
N LYS A 144 -15.58 -3.06 13.57
CA LYS A 144 -16.25 -4.36 13.73
C LYS A 144 -17.38 -4.55 12.72
N THR A 145 -18.20 -3.54 12.51
CA THR A 145 -19.30 -3.57 11.54
C THR A 145 -18.76 -3.73 10.13
N TYR A 146 -17.72 -3.00 9.81
CA TYR A 146 -17.03 -3.12 8.53
C TYR A 146 -16.40 -4.51 8.32
N TYR A 147 -15.76 -5.06 9.36
CA TYR A 147 -15.21 -6.42 9.31
C TYR A 147 -16.29 -7.48 9.02
N LEU A 148 -17.44 -7.39 9.68
CA LEU A 148 -18.56 -8.31 9.44
C LEU A 148 -19.13 -8.16 8.02
N HIS A 149 -19.15 -6.94 7.49
CA HIS A 149 -19.53 -6.69 6.10
C HIS A 149 -18.55 -7.32 5.11
N LEU A 150 -17.24 -7.14 5.33
CA LEU A 150 -16.20 -7.80 4.53
C LEU A 150 -16.33 -9.32 4.60
N LEU A 151 -16.51 -9.87 5.79
CA LEU A 151 -16.65 -11.32 5.99
C LEU A 151 -17.85 -11.88 5.20
N PHE A 152 -19.00 -11.18 5.23
CA PHE A 152 -20.15 -11.52 4.43
C PHE A 152 -19.87 -11.40 2.93
N SER A 153 -19.27 -10.32 2.50
CA SER A 153 -18.93 -10.06 1.08
C SER A 153 -17.99 -11.13 0.51
N GLU A 154 -16.95 -11.51 1.26
CA GLU A 154 -15.95 -12.47 0.80
C GLU A 154 -16.44 -13.94 0.88
N THR A 155 -17.24 -14.26 1.88
CA THR A 155 -17.68 -15.66 2.10
C THR A 155 -19.07 -15.95 1.53
N GLY A 156 -19.87 -14.93 1.22
CA GLY A 156 -21.29 -15.07 0.87
C GLY A 156 -22.14 -15.65 2.00
N SER A 157 -21.62 -15.73 3.22
CA SER A 157 -22.24 -16.40 4.36
C SER A 157 -22.75 -15.39 5.39
N SER A 158 -24.01 -15.54 5.78
CA SER A 158 -24.62 -14.77 6.89
C SER A 158 -24.31 -15.34 8.29
N ARG A 159 -23.43 -16.35 8.39
CA ARG A 159 -23.02 -16.94 9.66
C ARG A 159 -22.21 -15.97 10.48
N SER A 160 -22.34 -16.09 11.81
CA SER A 160 -21.51 -15.32 12.73
C SER A 160 -20.05 -15.72 12.63
N GLU A 161 -19.14 -14.82 13.03
CA GLU A 161 -17.70 -15.07 13.12
C GLU A 161 -17.39 -16.36 13.90
N LYS A 162 -18.08 -16.57 15.05
CA LYS A 162 -17.88 -17.78 15.87
C LYS A 162 -18.25 -19.06 15.13
N GLU A 163 -19.33 -19.05 14.38
CA GLU A 163 -19.76 -20.21 13.59
C GLU A 163 -18.75 -20.50 12.47
N LEU A 164 -18.25 -19.47 11.79
CA LEU A 164 -17.23 -19.64 10.75
C LEU A 164 -15.93 -20.20 11.32
N VAL A 165 -15.46 -19.66 12.45
CA VAL A 165 -14.26 -20.16 13.14
C VAL A 165 -14.46 -21.62 13.54
N GLN A 166 -15.61 -21.98 14.10
CA GLN A 166 -15.90 -23.36 14.49
C GLN A 166 -15.90 -24.32 13.28
N MET A 167 -16.50 -23.91 12.17
CA MET A 167 -16.46 -24.68 10.92
C MET A 167 -15.05 -24.92 10.42
N LEU A 168 -14.22 -23.86 10.40
CA LEU A 168 -12.82 -23.94 9.98
C LEU A 168 -12.01 -24.86 10.90
N LEU A 169 -12.21 -24.78 12.22
CA LEU A 169 -11.54 -25.67 13.17
C LEU A 169 -11.91 -27.14 12.96
N VAL A 170 -13.18 -27.45 12.75
CA VAL A 170 -13.64 -28.80 12.46
C VAL A 170 -13.03 -29.31 11.15
N GLN A 171 -13.03 -28.51 10.10
CA GLN A 171 -12.43 -28.88 8.83
C GLN A 171 -10.91 -29.08 8.96
N PHE A 172 -10.22 -28.20 9.65
CA PHE A 172 -8.79 -28.31 9.91
C PHE A 172 -8.43 -29.62 10.64
N GLN A 173 -9.18 -29.99 11.68
CA GLN A 173 -8.97 -31.23 12.41
C GLN A 173 -9.20 -32.48 11.53
N LYS A 174 -10.21 -32.41 10.65
CA LYS A 174 -10.49 -33.46 9.69
C LYS A 174 -9.33 -33.65 8.71
N GLU A 175 -8.86 -32.55 8.11
CA GLU A 175 -7.73 -32.60 7.17
C GLU A 175 -6.43 -33.04 7.85
N GLN A 176 -6.17 -32.55 9.05
CA GLN A 176 -5.00 -32.98 9.83
C GLN A 176 -5.03 -34.48 10.12
N SER A 177 -6.21 -35.03 10.45
CA SER A 177 -6.37 -36.45 10.69
C SER A 177 -6.18 -37.27 9.40
N ALA A 178 -6.68 -36.75 8.26
CA ALA A 178 -6.47 -37.41 6.96
C ALA A 178 -4.98 -37.43 6.57
N ILE A 179 -4.27 -36.31 6.77
CA ILE A 179 -2.82 -36.22 6.51
C ILE A 179 -2.05 -37.25 7.39
N ARG A 180 -2.37 -37.32 8.69
CA ARG A 180 -1.72 -38.28 9.59
C ARG A 180 -1.97 -39.74 9.16
N ASN A 181 -3.20 -40.04 8.73
CA ASN A 181 -3.53 -41.35 8.23
C ASN A 181 -2.77 -41.71 6.96
N LEU A 182 -2.67 -40.81 6.02
CA LEU A 182 -1.88 -40.97 4.79
C LEU A 182 -0.39 -41.17 5.11
N ALA A 183 0.16 -40.36 6.01
CA ALA A 183 1.55 -40.46 6.45
C ALA A 183 1.84 -41.84 7.09
N SER A 184 0.90 -42.39 7.88
CA SER A 184 1.04 -43.71 8.49
C SER A 184 0.95 -44.87 7.49
N GLN A 185 0.18 -44.70 6.40
CA GLN A 185 0.01 -45.70 5.35
C GLN A 185 1.14 -45.68 4.32
N SER A 186 1.81 -44.55 4.14
CA SER A 186 2.85 -44.35 3.14
C SER A 186 4.06 -43.61 3.73
N PRO A 187 4.86 -44.26 4.58
CA PRO A 187 6.01 -43.60 5.23
C PRO A 187 7.09 -43.12 4.26
N SER A 188 7.07 -43.58 3.01
CA SER A 188 8.03 -43.18 1.97
C SER A 188 7.69 -41.86 1.27
N LEU A 189 6.57 -41.24 1.60
CA LEU A 189 6.13 -39.98 1.02
C LEU A 189 6.49 -38.74 1.89
N ILE A 190 7.12 -38.94 3.02
CA ILE A 190 7.63 -37.97 3.95
C ILE A 190 9.16 -38.11 4.05
#